data_5291b658d1455c08d5bdd94f4cab43ba
#
_entry.id   5291b658d1455c08d5bdd94f4cab43ba
#
_cell.length_a   1.000
_cell.length_b   1.000
_cell.length_c   1.000
_cell.angle_alpha   90.00
_cell.angle_beta   90.00
_cell.angle_gamma   90.00
#
_symmetry.space_group_name_H-M   'P 1'
#
loop_
_entity.id
_entity.type
_entity.pdbx_description
1 polymer ?
#
loop_
_entity_poly.entity_id
_entity_poly.type
_entity_poly.pdbx_seq_one_letter_code
_entity_poly.pdbx_strand_id
1 'polypeptide(L)'
;AKQLESLRISLTGMNASSGISYRTNVEDRGWMPWTSNDTISGTIGEGKKAKAIQIQLSGTLAESYDIYYRVHAQNYGWLGWAKNGESAGVELSNTRLEAYEVKLIKKGQAAPTPMGNSYIEAGQLIYLDPGHGGWDSGASFSGIHEKTINLKVALKVKAILEAKGYNVAMTRTSDVSVSGTKNLSTELLARAAMANAANADIFVSIHHNSAGYASSIKGIETFYYGYYAGWEPEINQSMHLDPERLANSVTLANKIHSSLINSTNAYDRGIFDETFAVLRETAMPAVLLELGFMSNATELAKLATDSYQNILAQAVANG
;
A
#
# COMPACT_ATOMS: atom_id res chain seq x y z
N ALA A 1 22.02 -4.35 -14.32
CA ALA A 1 21.10 -4.91 -15.32
C ALA A 1 20.50 -3.77 -16.14
N LYS A 2 20.23 -4.01 -17.42
CA LYS A 2 19.54 -3.03 -18.27
C LYS A 2 18.05 -3.11 -18.00
N GLN A 3 17.36 -1.96 -17.96
CA GLN A 3 15.91 -1.90 -17.84
C GLN A 3 15.26 -2.03 -19.21
N LEU A 4 14.05 -2.61 -19.24
CA LEU A 4 13.18 -2.59 -20.40
C LEU A 4 12.38 -1.28 -20.39
N GLU A 5 12.36 -0.55 -21.52
CA GLU A 5 11.56 0.68 -21.68
C GLU A 5 10.41 0.46 -22.67
N SER A 6 10.59 -0.43 -23.62
CA SER A 6 9.61 -0.70 -24.67
C SER A 6 9.63 -2.17 -25.11
N LEU A 7 8.54 -2.55 -25.78
CA LEU A 7 8.34 -3.85 -26.40
C LEU A 7 8.00 -3.65 -27.88
N ARG A 8 8.56 -4.49 -28.73
CA ARG A 8 8.22 -4.58 -30.15
C ARG A 8 8.14 -6.04 -30.56
N ILE A 9 7.00 -6.46 -31.09
CA ILE A 9 6.76 -7.84 -31.50
C ILE A 9 6.26 -7.85 -32.95
N SER A 10 6.84 -8.71 -33.77
CA SER A 10 6.36 -8.97 -35.14
C SER A 10 6.09 -10.44 -35.35
N LEU A 11 5.08 -10.74 -36.15
CA LEU A 11 4.79 -12.08 -36.65
C LEU A 11 5.33 -12.21 -38.08
N THR A 12 6.08 -13.27 -38.33
CA THR A 12 6.59 -13.59 -39.66
C THR A 12 5.99 -14.92 -40.15
N GLY A 13 5.81 -15.05 -41.46
CA GLY A 13 5.28 -16.30 -42.05
C GLY A 13 3.77 -16.55 -41.86
N MET A 14 3.02 -15.51 -41.44
CA MET A 14 1.57 -15.60 -41.22
C MET A 14 0.80 -15.03 -42.41
N ASN A 15 -0.47 -15.48 -42.56
CA ASN A 15 -1.41 -14.91 -43.55
C ASN A 15 -1.92 -13.51 -43.07
N ALA A 16 -2.46 -12.75 -44.02
CA ALA A 16 -2.96 -11.39 -43.78
C ALA A 16 -4.12 -11.30 -42.78
N SER A 17 -4.78 -12.41 -42.44
CA SER A 17 -5.89 -12.49 -41.47
C SER A 17 -5.43 -12.75 -40.03
N SER A 18 -4.11 -12.88 -39.78
CA SER A 18 -3.54 -13.16 -38.47
C SER A 18 -2.84 -11.91 -37.93
N GLY A 19 -2.98 -11.64 -36.65
CA GLY A 19 -2.35 -10.48 -36.02
C GLY A 19 -1.91 -10.75 -34.58
N ILE A 20 -1.03 -9.88 -34.11
CA ILE A 20 -0.65 -9.79 -32.70
C ILE A 20 -0.79 -8.34 -32.26
N SER A 21 -1.40 -8.11 -31.12
CA SER A 21 -1.44 -6.81 -30.46
C SER A 21 -0.90 -6.91 -29.05
N TYR A 22 -0.30 -5.85 -28.60
CA TYR A 22 0.33 -5.80 -27.29
C TYR A 22 0.39 -4.37 -26.77
N ARG A 23 0.57 -4.25 -25.46
CA ARG A 23 0.81 -2.97 -24.79
C ARG A 23 1.71 -3.15 -23.57
N THR A 24 2.31 -2.05 -23.16
CA THR A 24 3.25 -1.99 -22.03
C THR A 24 2.69 -1.02 -20.98
N ASN A 25 2.75 -1.40 -19.71
CA ASN A 25 2.59 -0.47 -18.60
C ASN A 25 3.94 0.21 -18.33
N VAL A 26 3.97 1.53 -18.32
CA VAL A 26 5.18 2.34 -18.19
C VAL A 26 5.10 3.21 -16.95
N GLU A 27 6.20 3.34 -16.23
CA GLU A 27 6.35 4.20 -15.06
C GLU A 27 5.84 5.62 -15.34
N ASP A 28 5.00 6.15 -14.44
CA ASP A 28 4.34 7.48 -14.51
C ASP A 28 3.38 7.70 -15.69
N ARG A 29 3.12 6.67 -16.53
CA ARG A 29 2.20 6.74 -17.68
C ARG A 29 1.09 5.70 -17.65
N GLY A 30 1.27 4.64 -16.85
CA GLY A 30 0.33 3.51 -16.81
C GLY A 30 0.33 2.70 -18.11
N TRP A 31 -0.79 2.08 -18.42
CA TRP A 31 -0.96 1.28 -19.63
C TRP A 31 -0.99 2.13 -20.89
N MET A 32 0.02 1.91 -21.76
CA MET A 32 0.06 2.51 -23.09
C MET A 32 -1.09 1.98 -23.97
N PRO A 33 -1.49 2.70 -25.01
CA PRO A 33 -2.47 2.19 -25.98
C PRO A 33 -2.02 0.85 -26.57
N TRP A 34 -3.01 0.02 -26.93
CA TRP A 34 -2.75 -1.21 -27.70
C TRP A 34 -2.11 -0.85 -29.03
N THR A 35 -1.07 -1.57 -29.36
CA THR A 35 -0.41 -1.49 -30.66
C THR A 35 -0.28 -2.87 -31.30
N SER A 36 0.11 -2.96 -32.53
CA SER A 36 0.15 -4.21 -33.28
C SER A 36 1.35 -4.28 -34.22
N ASN A 37 1.69 -5.49 -34.58
CA ASN A 37 2.66 -5.84 -35.63
C ASN A 37 3.78 -4.84 -35.84
N ASP A 38 4.93 -5.07 -35.21
CA ASP A 38 6.16 -4.32 -35.42
C ASP A 38 6.12 -2.83 -34.97
N THR A 39 5.08 -2.40 -34.27
CA THR A 39 5.00 -1.04 -33.69
C THR A 39 5.48 -1.04 -32.23
N ILE A 40 6.23 -0.03 -31.83
CA ILE A 40 6.76 0.07 -30.48
C ILE A 40 5.65 0.39 -29.49
N SER A 41 5.58 -0.37 -28.39
CA SER A 41 4.82 -0.05 -27.18
C SER A 41 5.77 0.25 -26.03
N GLY A 42 5.62 1.40 -25.38
CA GLY A 42 6.52 1.89 -24.34
C GLY A 42 7.20 3.19 -24.70
N THR A 43 8.35 3.47 -24.10
CA THR A 43 9.15 4.69 -24.32
C THR A 43 10.53 4.35 -24.90
N ILE A 44 11.18 5.33 -25.52
CA ILE A 44 12.53 5.17 -26.08
C ILE A 44 13.41 6.30 -25.57
N GLY A 45 14.46 5.94 -24.82
CA GLY A 45 15.46 6.89 -24.34
C GLY A 45 14.97 7.88 -23.29
N GLU A 46 13.81 7.62 -22.69
CA GLU A 46 13.25 8.47 -21.62
C GLU A 46 13.65 8.00 -20.21
N GLY A 47 14.30 6.85 -20.10
CA GLY A 47 14.66 6.25 -18.82
C GLY A 47 13.47 5.71 -18.01
N LYS A 48 12.26 5.65 -18.62
CA LYS A 48 11.04 5.16 -17.97
C LYS A 48 11.00 3.64 -17.99
N LYS A 49 10.71 3.05 -16.83
CA LYS A 49 10.68 1.59 -16.66
C LYS A 49 9.40 0.99 -17.22
N ALA A 50 9.52 -0.06 -18.03
CA ALA A 50 8.39 -0.96 -18.28
C ALA A 50 8.14 -1.79 -17.02
N LYS A 51 6.88 -1.84 -16.57
CA LYS A 51 6.43 -2.52 -15.35
C LYS A 51 5.63 -3.78 -15.64
N ALA A 52 4.84 -3.78 -16.72
CA ALA A 52 4.04 -4.93 -17.13
C ALA A 52 3.78 -4.92 -18.64
N ILE A 53 3.39 -6.07 -19.17
CA ILE A 53 3.02 -6.25 -20.56
C ILE A 53 1.71 -7.02 -20.67
N GLN A 54 0.98 -6.77 -21.76
CA GLN A 54 -0.14 -7.60 -22.21
C GLN A 54 0.06 -7.91 -23.67
N ILE A 55 -0.23 -9.16 -24.08
CA ILE A 55 -0.07 -9.63 -25.46
C ILE A 55 -1.27 -10.52 -25.83
N GLN A 56 -1.86 -10.28 -27.00
CA GLN A 56 -2.98 -11.09 -27.52
C GLN A 56 -2.84 -11.34 -29.01
N LEU A 57 -3.41 -12.44 -29.45
CA LEU A 57 -3.53 -12.79 -30.87
C LEU A 57 -4.87 -12.31 -31.43
N SER A 58 -4.96 -12.18 -32.75
CA SER A 58 -6.20 -11.92 -33.47
C SER A 58 -6.30 -12.77 -34.75
N GLY A 59 -7.53 -12.84 -35.29
CA GLY A 59 -7.82 -13.57 -36.52
C GLY A 59 -7.60 -15.10 -36.42
N THR A 60 -7.29 -15.75 -37.52
CA THR A 60 -7.15 -17.21 -37.61
C THR A 60 -6.07 -17.80 -36.70
N LEU A 61 -5.07 -17.00 -36.33
CA LEU A 61 -4.06 -17.43 -35.37
C LEU A 61 -4.65 -17.57 -33.95
N ALA A 62 -5.50 -16.64 -33.54
CA ALA A 62 -6.19 -16.70 -32.25
C ALA A 62 -7.22 -17.86 -32.16
N GLU A 63 -7.73 -18.33 -33.31
CA GLU A 63 -8.61 -19.49 -33.34
C GLU A 63 -7.85 -20.81 -33.09
N SER A 64 -6.60 -20.87 -33.53
CA SER A 64 -5.78 -22.09 -33.55
C SER A 64 -4.79 -22.18 -32.39
N TYR A 65 -4.35 -21.08 -31.85
CA TYR A 65 -3.30 -20.98 -30.84
C TYR A 65 -3.69 -20.11 -29.65
N ASP A 66 -3.15 -20.43 -28.49
CA ASP A 66 -3.05 -19.55 -27.33
C ASP A 66 -1.64 -18.97 -27.27
N ILE A 67 -1.54 -17.69 -26.91
CA ILE A 67 -0.25 -17.04 -26.63
C ILE A 67 -0.06 -17.00 -25.12
N TYR A 68 1.06 -17.56 -24.67
CA TYR A 68 1.51 -17.51 -23.29
C TYR A 68 2.75 -16.62 -23.21
N TYR A 69 2.84 -15.85 -22.15
CA TYR A 69 4.03 -15.03 -21.89
C TYR A 69 4.24 -14.85 -20.41
N ARG A 70 5.50 -14.68 -20.02
CA ARG A 70 5.90 -14.38 -18.67
C ARG A 70 7.04 -13.36 -18.67
N VAL A 71 7.25 -12.72 -17.54
CA VAL A 71 8.31 -11.72 -17.40
C VAL A 71 9.22 -12.05 -16.23
N HIS A 72 10.48 -11.60 -16.33
CA HIS A 72 11.40 -11.49 -15.21
C HIS A 72 11.33 -10.06 -14.70
N ALA A 73 10.90 -9.88 -13.45
CA ALA A 73 10.82 -8.58 -12.80
C ALA A 73 11.90 -8.44 -11.73
N GLN A 74 12.45 -7.25 -11.61
CA GLN A 74 13.46 -6.92 -10.59
C GLN A 74 12.92 -7.27 -9.20
N ASN A 75 13.74 -7.96 -8.38
CA ASN A 75 13.45 -8.44 -7.03
C ASN A 75 12.43 -9.60 -6.92
N TYR A 76 11.76 -9.96 -8.03
CA TYR A 76 10.73 -11.01 -8.06
C TYR A 76 11.15 -12.25 -8.86
N GLY A 77 12.13 -12.10 -9.76
CA GLY A 77 12.52 -13.19 -10.66
C GLY A 77 11.46 -13.44 -11.74
N TRP A 78 11.41 -14.67 -12.25
CA TRP A 78 10.41 -15.10 -13.21
C TRP A 78 9.04 -15.29 -12.55
N LEU A 79 8.03 -14.56 -13.04
CA LEU A 79 6.63 -14.74 -12.66
C LEU A 79 5.99 -15.92 -13.39
N GLY A 80 4.76 -16.25 -13.02
CA GLY A 80 3.93 -17.23 -13.72
C GLY A 80 3.61 -16.80 -15.15
N TRP A 81 3.01 -17.72 -15.92
CA TRP A 81 2.59 -17.46 -17.28
C TRP A 81 1.23 -16.76 -17.33
N ALA A 82 1.17 -15.64 -18.04
CA ALA A 82 -0.05 -15.00 -18.49
C ALA A 82 -0.50 -15.58 -19.84
N LYS A 83 -1.78 -15.43 -20.18
CA LYS A 83 -2.39 -15.98 -21.38
C LYS A 83 -3.27 -14.93 -22.07
N ASN A 84 -3.21 -14.82 -23.39
CA ASN A 84 -4.22 -14.18 -24.25
C ASN A 84 -4.72 -12.80 -23.76
N GLY A 85 -3.83 -11.87 -23.46
CA GLY A 85 -4.19 -10.51 -23.02
C GLY A 85 -4.22 -10.33 -21.51
N GLU A 86 -4.01 -11.39 -20.70
CA GLU A 86 -3.79 -11.24 -19.26
C GLU A 86 -2.53 -10.42 -18.98
N SER A 87 -2.47 -9.76 -17.83
CA SER A 87 -1.29 -8.99 -17.45
C SER A 87 -0.12 -9.89 -17.02
N ALA A 88 1.11 -9.53 -17.40
CA ALA A 88 2.34 -10.10 -16.87
C ALA A 88 3.26 -8.98 -16.43
N GLY A 89 3.62 -8.92 -15.14
CA GLY A 89 4.48 -7.85 -14.61
C GLY A 89 4.30 -7.55 -13.14
N VAL A 90 4.93 -6.46 -12.71
CA VAL A 90 4.85 -5.95 -11.33
C VAL A 90 4.73 -4.43 -11.40
N GLU A 91 3.58 -3.88 -11.02
CA GLU A 91 3.32 -2.42 -11.08
C GLU A 91 3.85 -1.64 -9.87
N LEU A 92 4.44 -2.31 -8.89
CA LEU A 92 4.98 -1.68 -7.68
C LEU A 92 6.03 -0.59 -8.00
N SER A 93 6.13 0.40 -7.12
CA SER A 93 7.10 1.47 -7.21
C SER A 93 8.51 0.95 -7.28
N ASN A 94 9.51 1.13 -7.73
CA ASN A 94 10.88 0.56 -7.72
C ASN A 94 11.04 -0.81 -8.40
N THR A 95 10.05 -1.28 -9.17
CA THR A 95 10.18 -2.48 -9.99
C THR A 95 10.35 -2.11 -11.46
N ARG A 96 10.95 -3.03 -12.23
CA ARG A 96 11.08 -2.95 -13.67
C ARG A 96 11.10 -4.34 -14.25
N LEU A 97 10.71 -4.45 -15.51
CA LEU A 97 10.95 -5.66 -16.29
C LEU A 97 12.41 -5.72 -16.76
N GLU A 98 12.98 -6.90 -16.69
CA GLU A 98 14.37 -7.18 -17.11
C GLU A 98 14.42 -8.15 -18.29
N ALA A 99 13.43 -9.04 -18.41
CA ALA A 99 13.29 -9.97 -19.53
C ALA A 99 11.82 -10.43 -19.69
N TYR A 100 11.52 -11.02 -20.82
CA TYR A 100 10.24 -11.68 -21.07
C TYR A 100 10.44 -12.94 -21.92
N GLU A 101 9.51 -13.88 -21.82
CA GLU A 101 9.44 -15.11 -22.61
C GLU A 101 8.04 -15.26 -23.21
N VAL A 102 7.93 -15.65 -24.47
CA VAL A 102 6.67 -15.81 -25.19
C VAL A 102 6.62 -17.20 -25.81
N LYS A 103 5.47 -17.86 -25.74
CA LYS A 103 5.19 -19.16 -26.37
C LYS A 103 3.87 -19.15 -27.10
N LEU A 104 3.83 -19.68 -28.30
CA LEU A 104 2.61 -20.03 -29.02
C LEU A 104 2.33 -21.51 -28.80
N ILE A 105 1.17 -21.83 -28.25
CA ILE A 105 0.75 -23.21 -27.96
C ILE A 105 -0.55 -23.48 -28.71
N LYS A 106 -0.60 -24.56 -29.49
CA LYS A 106 -1.80 -24.93 -30.19
C LYS A 106 -2.91 -25.21 -29.18
N LYS A 107 -4.13 -24.73 -29.45
CA LYS A 107 -5.27 -24.96 -28.56
C LYS A 107 -5.50 -26.46 -28.31
N GLY A 108 -5.80 -26.81 -27.08
CA GLY A 108 -5.92 -28.20 -26.62
C GLY A 108 -4.61 -28.85 -26.18
N GLN A 109 -3.45 -28.21 -26.38
CA GLN A 109 -2.19 -28.68 -25.85
C GLN A 109 -1.99 -28.16 -24.40
N ALA A 110 -1.10 -28.80 -23.63
CA ALA A 110 -0.81 -28.44 -22.28
C ALA A 110 -0.21 -27.03 -22.16
N ALA A 111 -0.69 -26.25 -21.19
CA ALA A 111 -0.13 -24.94 -20.84
C ALA A 111 1.33 -25.07 -20.34
N PRO A 112 2.17 -24.04 -20.51
CA PRO A 112 3.51 -24.06 -19.94
C PRO A 112 3.47 -23.97 -18.41
N THR A 113 4.43 -24.59 -17.74
CA THR A 113 4.53 -24.56 -16.26
C THR A 113 5.76 -23.76 -15.81
N PRO A 114 5.73 -23.20 -14.58
CA PRO A 114 4.63 -23.16 -13.64
C PRO A 114 3.57 -22.10 -14.00
N MET A 115 2.29 -22.47 -13.87
CA MET A 115 1.20 -21.50 -13.85
C MET A 115 1.15 -20.92 -12.44
N GLY A 116 1.72 -19.75 -12.24
CA GLY A 116 1.73 -19.02 -10.99
C GLY A 116 1.16 -17.62 -11.15
N ASN A 117 1.36 -16.77 -10.18
CA ASN A 117 0.97 -15.37 -10.29
C ASN A 117 1.75 -14.71 -11.44
N SER A 118 1.08 -14.35 -12.52
CA SER A 118 1.70 -13.70 -13.67
C SER A 118 1.82 -12.20 -13.51
N TYR A 119 1.04 -11.62 -12.59
CA TYR A 119 0.92 -10.20 -12.42
C TYR A 119 0.76 -9.81 -10.95
N ILE A 120 1.53 -8.83 -10.53
CA ILE A 120 1.43 -8.18 -9.24
C ILE A 120 0.99 -6.75 -9.52
N GLU A 121 -0.27 -6.48 -9.27
CA GLU A 121 -0.86 -5.16 -9.43
C GLU A 121 -0.16 -4.16 -8.51
N ALA A 122 -0.16 -2.88 -8.87
CA ALA A 122 0.20 -1.83 -7.94
C ALA A 122 -0.74 -1.97 -6.75
N GLY A 123 -0.28 -2.67 -5.72
CA GLY A 123 -1.05 -2.84 -4.50
C GLY A 123 -1.37 -1.47 -3.95
N GLN A 124 -2.52 -1.33 -3.33
CA GLN A 124 -2.89 -0.12 -2.61
C GLN A 124 -1.70 0.37 -1.79
N LEU A 125 -1.39 1.65 -1.90
CA LEU A 125 -0.36 2.28 -1.08
C LEU A 125 -0.94 2.56 0.31
N ILE A 126 -0.50 1.78 1.28
CA ILE A 126 -0.83 2.00 2.69
C ILE A 126 0.22 2.93 3.29
N TYR A 127 -0.24 4.05 3.83
CA TYR A 127 0.64 5.02 4.48
C TYR A 127 0.53 4.88 5.99
N LEU A 128 1.59 4.41 6.63
CA LEU A 128 1.65 4.26 8.07
C LEU A 128 2.25 5.51 8.72
N ASP A 129 1.61 5.99 9.76
CA ASP A 129 2.05 7.14 10.53
C ASP A 129 2.33 6.74 11.98
N PRO A 130 3.58 6.36 12.32
CA PRO A 130 3.94 6.20 13.73
C PRO A 130 3.94 7.57 14.42
N GLY A 131 2.95 7.79 15.28
CA GLY A 131 2.75 9.06 15.96
C GLY A 131 3.97 9.53 16.75
N HIS A 132 4.08 10.85 16.98
CA HIS A 132 5.19 11.49 17.65
C HIS A 132 6.55 11.30 16.95
N GLY A 133 7.66 11.61 17.61
CA GLY A 133 9.01 11.42 17.04
C GLY A 133 9.92 12.64 17.27
N GLY A 134 11.23 12.39 17.31
CA GLY A 134 12.23 13.43 17.54
C GLY A 134 12.01 14.13 18.89
N TRP A 135 11.72 15.42 18.86
CA TRP A 135 11.47 16.26 20.03
C TRP A 135 10.16 15.91 20.78
N ASP A 136 9.18 15.38 20.09
CA ASP A 136 7.89 14.97 20.66
C ASP A 136 7.96 13.51 21.10
N SER A 137 8.01 13.29 22.41
CA SER A 137 8.06 11.95 22.99
C SER A 137 6.71 11.23 22.99
N GLY A 138 5.59 11.96 22.83
CA GLY A 138 4.28 11.48 23.25
C GLY A 138 4.23 11.21 24.75
N ALA A 139 3.34 10.34 25.17
CA ALA A 139 3.24 9.89 26.55
C ALA A 139 4.56 9.22 27.01
N SER A 140 4.88 9.41 28.29
CA SER A 140 6.12 8.88 28.88
C SER A 140 5.84 8.32 30.26
N PHE A 141 6.06 7.02 30.44
CA PHE A 141 5.88 6.32 31.70
C PHE A 141 7.02 5.32 31.93
N SER A 142 7.56 5.28 33.12
CA SER A 142 8.63 4.36 33.52
C SER A 142 9.85 4.36 32.56
N GLY A 143 10.19 5.52 31.99
CA GLY A 143 11.29 5.68 31.04
C GLY A 143 11.00 5.17 29.63
N ILE A 144 9.77 4.75 29.35
CA ILE A 144 9.31 4.31 28.03
C ILE A 144 8.53 5.47 27.38
N HIS A 145 8.88 5.81 26.13
CA HIS A 145 8.23 6.85 25.36
C HIS A 145 7.29 6.26 24.30
N GLU A 146 6.13 6.86 24.14
CA GLU A 146 5.12 6.47 23.16
C GLU A 146 5.68 6.41 21.74
N LYS A 147 6.42 7.45 21.32
CA LYS A 147 7.07 7.51 20.00
C LYS A 147 7.89 6.26 19.65
N THR A 148 8.47 5.62 20.67
CA THR A 148 9.32 4.44 20.48
C THR A 148 8.49 3.19 20.24
N ILE A 149 7.38 3.02 20.98
CA ILE A 149 6.47 1.88 20.77
C ILE A 149 5.72 2.05 19.45
N ASN A 150 5.21 3.25 19.15
CA ASN A 150 4.54 3.56 17.89
C ASN A 150 5.40 3.16 16.68
N LEU A 151 6.67 3.55 16.70
CA LEU A 151 7.60 3.20 15.61
C LEU A 151 7.84 1.69 15.51
N LYS A 152 8.03 0.99 16.63
CA LYS A 152 8.25 -0.46 16.63
C LYS A 152 7.05 -1.21 16.08
N VAL A 153 5.84 -0.87 16.49
CA VAL A 153 4.61 -1.50 15.98
C VAL A 153 4.45 -1.19 14.49
N ALA A 154 4.60 0.07 14.06
CA ALA A 154 4.46 0.46 12.66
C ALA A 154 5.46 -0.26 11.74
N LEU A 155 6.72 -0.42 12.14
CA LEU A 155 7.72 -1.19 11.37
C LEU A 155 7.35 -2.66 11.22
N LYS A 156 6.75 -3.28 12.25
CA LYS A 156 6.23 -4.65 12.18
C LYS A 156 5.01 -4.76 11.26
N VAL A 157 4.06 -3.80 11.34
CA VAL A 157 2.91 -3.72 10.41
C VAL A 157 3.42 -3.62 8.98
N LYS A 158 4.36 -2.71 8.71
CA LYS A 158 4.99 -2.56 7.40
C LYS A 158 5.54 -3.89 6.88
N ALA A 159 6.36 -4.59 7.66
CA ALA A 159 6.95 -5.85 7.23
C ALA A 159 5.90 -6.93 6.90
N ILE A 160 4.80 -6.99 7.66
CA ILE A 160 3.71 -7.94 7.42
C ILE A 160 2.95 -7.59 6.14
N LEU A 161 2.62 -6.32 5.94
CA LEU A 161 1.88 -5.85 4.75
C LEU A 161 2.73 -6.01 3.49
N GLU A 162 4.01 -5.68 3.53
CA GLU A 162 4.93 -5.89 2.40
C GLU A 162 5.09 -7.38 2.05
N ALA A 163 5.14 -8.26 3.05
CA ALA A 163 5.14 -9.70 2.82
C ALA A 163 3.84 -10.23 2.19
N LYS A 164 2.72 -9.51 2.37
CA LYS A 164 1.43 -9.77 1.71
C LYS A 164 1.33 -9.14 0.30
N GLY A 165 2.33 -8.38 -0.14
CA GLY A 165 2.39 -7.76 -1.46
C GLY A 165 1.83 -6.33 -1.54
N TYR A 166 1.52 -5.69 -0.42
CA TYR A 166 1.11 -4.28 -0.40
C TYR A 166 2.31 -3.33 -0.52
N ASN A 167 2.09 -2.17 -1.11
CA ASN A 167 3.01 -1.05 -1.01
C ASN A 167 2.84 -0.36 0.34
N VAL A 168 3.93 -0.12 1.05
CA VAL A 168 3.86 0.54 2.35
C VAL A 168 4.88 1.67 2.44
N ALA A 169 4.38 2.89 2.61
CA ALA A 169 5.18 4.05 2.97
C ALA A 169 4.95 4.44 4.44
N MET A 170 5.83 5.25 4.99
CA MET A 170 5.73 5.72 6.38
C MET A 170 6.10 7.19 6.48
N THR A 171 5.48 7.91 7.42
CA THR A 171 5.87 9.29 7.73
C THR A 171 7.27 9.38 8.31
N ARG A 172 7.69 8.39 9.09
CA ARG A 172 9.06 8.23 9.61
C ARG A 172 9.42 6.77 9.79
N THR A 173 10.68 6.43 9.63
CA THR A 173 11.25 5.08 9.84
C THR A 173 12.31 5.05 10.94
N SER A 174 12.52 6.18 11.60
CA SER A 174 13.45 6.37 12.72
C SER A 174 12.87 7.36 13.73
N ASP A 175 13.58 7.65 14.82
CA ASP A 175 13.17 8.63 15.83
C ASP A 175 13.53 10.06 15.38
N VAL A 176 12.73 10.61 14.48
CA VAL A 176 12.88 11.95 13.92
C VAL A 176 11.55 12.70 13.94
N SER A 177 11.61 14.03 13.96
CA SER A 177 10.47 14.91 13.63
C SER A 177 10.27 14.89 12.12
N VAL A 178 9.02 14.77 11.68
CA VAL A 178 8.66 14.71 10.25
C VAL A 178 8.80 16.08 9.59
N SER A 179 8.38 17.13 10.28
CA SER A 179 8.46 18.52 9.78
C SER A 179 9.85 19.16 9.96
N GLY A 180 10.71 18.59 10.81
CA GLY A 180 11.98 19.18 11.20
C GLY A 180 11.86 20.40 12.11
N THR A 181 10.65 20.77 12.55
CA THR A 181 10.38 21.91 13.45
C THR A 181 9.81 21.45 14.78
N LYS A 182 9.90 22.31 15.82
CA LYS A 182 9.25 22.04 17.12
C LYS A 182 7.86 22.71 17.20
N ASN A 183 7.10 22.67 16.12
CA ASN A 183 5.75 23.19 16.06
C ASN A 183 4.79 22.03 15.79
N LEU A 184 3.85 21.80 16.71
CA LEU A 184 2.94 20.66 16.64
C LEU A 184 2.00 20.75 15.43
N SER A 185 1.43 21.92 15.13
CA SER A 185 0.54 22.08 13.97
C SER A 185 1.29 21.76 12.67
N THR A 186 2.48 22.31 12.49
CA THR A 186 3.32 22.03 11.31
C THR A 186 3.69 20.55 11.21
N GLU A 187 3.95 19.89 12.35
CA GLU A 187 4.26 18.45 12.41
C GLU A 187 3.07 17.60 11.93
N LEU A 188 1.85 17.90 12.40
CA LEU A 188 0.64 17.18 12.04
C LEU A 188 0.28 17.37 10.56
N LEU A 189 0.38 18.61 10.05
CA LEU A 189 0.17 18.92 8.64
C LEU A 189 1.18 18.21 7.73
N ALA A 190 2.46 18.15 8.13
CA ALA A 190 3.50 17.48 7.36
C ALA A 190 3.20 15.98 7.18
N ARG A 191 2.69 15.30 8.22
CA ARG A 191 2.30 13.89 8.16
C ARG A 191 1.20 13.63 7.11
N ALA A 192 0.13 14.40 7.17
CA ALA A 192 -0.96 14.33 6.20
C ALA A 192 -0.48 14.69 4.78
N ALA A 193 0.31 15.77 4.65
CA ALA A 193 0.83 16.22 3.36
C ALA A 193 1.72 15.16 2.68
N MET A 194 2.51 14.41 3.43
CA MET A 194 3.33 13.31 2.88
C MET A 194 2.45 12.20 2.27
N ALA A 195 1.39 11.78 2.97
CA ALA A 195 0.47 10.77 2.46
C ALA A 195 -0.32 11.27 1.24
N ASN A 196 -0.78 12.52 1.27
CA ASN A 196 -1.49 13.16 0.15
C ASN A 196 -0.58 13.27 -1.09
N ALA A 197 0.66 13.72 -0.93
CA ALA A 197 1.63 13.83 -2.02
C ALA A 197 2.02 12.47 -2.62
N ALA A 198 1.95 11.41 -1.83
CA ALA A 198 2.20 10.04 -2.27
C ALA A 198 0.97 9.42 -2.98
N ASN A 199 -0.18 10.10 -3.00
CA ASN A 199 -1.46 9.55 -3.44
C ASN A 199 -1.75 8.19 -2.77
N ALA A 200 -1.62 8.14 -1.44
CA ALA A 200 -1.88 6.92 -0.69
C ALA A 200 -3.38 6.55 -0.76
N ASP A 201 -3.67 5.25 -0.76
CA ASP A 201 -5.04 4.73 -0.78
C ASP A 201 -5.62 4.61 0.64
N ILE A 202 -4.77 4.41 1.64
CA ILE A 202 -5.14 4.25 3.05
C ILE A 202 -4.09 4.92 3.93
N PHE A 203 -4.55 5.61 4.98
CA PHE A 203 -3.69 6.18 6.01
C PHE A 203 -4.01 5.58 7.39
N VAL A 204 -2.99 5.08 8.09
CA VAL A 204 -3.12 4.48 9.42
C VAL A 204 -2.14 5.13 10.38
N SER A 205 -2.63 5.96 11.30
CA SER A 205 -1.85 6.54 12.38
C SER A 205 -1.83 5.60 13.58
N ILE A 206 -0.66 5.37 14.17
CA ILE A 206 -0.42 4.39 15.23
C ILE A 206 0.06 5.10 16.47
N HIS A 207 -0.73 5.01 17.54
CA HIS A 207 -0.56 5.65 18.83
C HIS A 207 -0.79 4.68 20.01
N HIS A 208 -0.39 5.12 21.20
CA HIS A 208 -0.67 4.47 22.47
C HIS A 208 -1.13 5.50 23.48
N ASN A 209 -2.36 5.37 23.91
CA ASN A 209 -3.09 6.36 24.70
C ASN A 209 -2.50 6.61 26.12
N SER A 210 -2.94 7.68 26.71
CA SER A 210 -2.60 8.04 28.10
C SER A 210 -3.69 8.87 28.75
N ALA A 211 -3.97 8.60 30.02
CA ALA A 211 -4.79 9.46 30.86
C ALA A 211 -4.01 10.67 31.44
N GLY A 212 -2.73 10.86 31.03
CA GLY A 212 -1.86 11.93 31.54
C GLY A 212 -1.21 11.64 32.91
N TYR A 213 -1.71 10.67 33.67
CA TYR A 213 -1.22 10.24 34.99
C TYR A 213 -1.41 8.72 35.14
N ALA A 214 -0.78 8.10 36.14
CA ALA A 214 -0.98 6.67 36.41
C ALA A 214 -2.48 6.37 36.66
N SER A 215 -3.04 5.46 35.90
CA SER A 215 -4.48 5.24 35.81
C SER A 215 -4.83 3.76 35.66
N SER A 216 -6.05 3.40 36.08
CA SER A 216 -6.65 2.09 35.81
C SER A 216 -7.33 2.02 34.43
N ILE A 217 -7.42 3.13 33.70
CA ILE A 217 -7.99 3.17 32.34
C ILE A 217 -7.13 2.30 31.44
N LYS A 218 -7.81 1.47 30.62
CA LYS A 218 -7.17 0.49 29.73
C LYS A 218 -8.03 0.23 28.50
N GLY A 219 -7.45 -0.39 27.50
CA GLY A 219 -8.17 -0.87 26.31
C GLY A 219 -7.74 -0.18 25.02
N ILE A 220 -8.38 -0.56 23.94
CA ILE A 220 -8.11 -0.07 22.59
C ILE A 220 -9.24 0.83 22.12
N GLU A 221 -8.87 1.95 21.51
CA GLU A 221 -9.75 2.89 20.82
C GLU A 221 -9.33 3.03 19.37
N THR A 222 -10.29 3.27 18.48
CA THR A 222 -10.01 3.58 17.09
C THR A 222 -10.78 4.84 16.69
N PHE A 223 -10.10 5.74 16.02
CA PHE A 223 -10.66 7.02 15.62
C PHE A 223 -10.66 7.15 14.11
N TYR A 224 -11.73 7.76 13.58
CA TYR A 224 -11.84 8.20 12.20
C TYR A 224 -12.34 9.65 12.17
N TYR A 225 -12.24 10.31 11.03
CA TYR A 225 -12.80 11.64 10.85
C TYR A 225 -14.21 11.51 10.26
N GLY A 226 -15.23 11.93 11.04
CA GLY A 226 -16.53 12.28 10.54
C GLY A 226 -16.54 13.74 10.07
N TYR A 227 -17.63 14.24 9.57
CA TYR A 227 -17.72 15.66 9.25
C TYR A 227 -18.09 16.48 10.51
N TYR A 228 -17.34 17.58 10.73
CA TYR A 228 -17.63 18.55 11.80
C TYR A 228 -17.74 19.95 11.20
N ALA A 229 -18.92 20.55 11.30
CA ALA A 229 -19.14 21.92 10.83
C ALA A 229 -18.23 22.90 11.60
N GLY A 230 -17.55 23.80 10.86
CA GLY A 230 -16.65 24.80 11.43
C GLY A 230 -15.20 24.34 11.62
N TRP A 231 -14.85 23.10 11.24
CA TRP A 231 -13.50 22.60 11.21
C TRP A 231 -13.03 22.45 9.75
N GLU A 232 -12.69 23.57 9.14
CA GLU A 232 -12.20 23.57 7.76
C GLU A 232 -10.75 23.06 7.72
N PRO A 233 -10.40 22.15 6.77
CA PRO A 233 -9.03 21.66 6.63
C PRO A 233 -8.12 22.74 6.02
N GLU A 234 -6.84 22.68 6.35
CA GLU A 234 -5.83 23.56 5.77
C GLU A 234 -5.36 23.04 4.39
N ILE A 235 -5.18 21.74 4.24
CA ILE A 235 -4.61 21.14 3.02
C ILE A 235 -5.54 20.18 2.28
N ASN A 236 -6.54 19.58 2.94
CA ASN A 236 -7.46 18.62 2.33
C ASN A 236 -8.80 19.26 1.93
N GLN A 237 -8.77 20.34 1.16
CA GLN A 237 -9.99 21.06 0.80
C GLN A 237 -10.87 20.30 -0.20
N SER A 238 -10.30 19.48 -1.08
CA SER A 238 -11.03 18.78 -2.14
C SER A 238 -11.74 17.51 -1.68
N MET A 239 -11.13 16.74 -0.76
CA MET A 239 -11.66 15.44 -0.28
C MET A 239 -12.28 15.51 1.10
N HIS A 240 -12.31 16.69 1.71
CA HIS A 240 -12.79 16.89 3.07
C HIS A 240 -14.22 16.38 3.29
N LEU A 241 -15.11 16.67 2.36
CA LEU A 241 -16.52 16.28 2.41
C LEU A 241 -16.87 15.11 1.49
N ASP A 242 -15.86 14.44 0.91
CA ASP A 242 -16.12 13.32 0.03
C ASP A 242 -16.80 12.17 0.78
N PRO A 243 -18.05 11.81 0.41
CA PRO A 243 -18.83 10.83 1.17
C PRO A 243 -18.24 9.42 1.08
N GLU A 244 -17.55 9.07 0.00
CA GLU A 244 -16.92 7.76 -0.17
C GLU A 244 -15.69 7.66 0.73
N ARG A 245 -14.85 8.69 0.79
CA ARG A 245 -13.73 8.76 1.73
C ARG A 245 -14.18 8.59 3.17
N LEU A 246 -15.23 9.33 3.57
CA LEU A 246 -15.77 9.26 4.94
C LEU A 246 -16.32 7.85 5.25
N ALA A 247 -17.13 7.28 4.36
CA ALA A 247 -17.68 5.93 4.53
C ALA A 247 -16.59 4.84 4.57
N ASN A 248 -15.56 4.98 3.74
CA ASN A 248 -14.43 4.06 3.72
C ASN A 248 -13.57 4.19 4.98
N SER A 249 -13.44 5.38 5.58
CA SER A 249 -12.78 5.57 6.87
C SER A 249 -13.50 4.81 8.00
N VAL A 250 -14.83 4.89 8.04
CA VAL A 250 -15.66 4.13 8.98
C VAL A 250 -15.49 2.61 8.79
N THR A 251 -15.49 2.16 7.53
CA THR A 251 -15.30 0.75 7.19
C THR A 251 -13.92 0.25 7.64
N LEU A 252 -12.88 1.01 7.37
CA LEU A 252 -11.50 0.72 7.78
C LEU A 252 -11.39 0.66 9.31
N ALA A 253 -11.95 1.65 10.02
CA ALA A 253 -11.97 1.69 11.48
C ALA A 253 -12.62 0.43 12.08
N ASN A 254 -13.79 0.03 11.57
CA ASN A 254 -14.50 -1.16 12.05
C ASN A 254 -13.70 -2.44 11.84
N LYS A 255 -13.07 -2.61 10.67
CA LYS A 255 -12.31 -3.81 10.35
C LYS A 255 -11.05 -3.94 11.21
N ILE A 256 -10.25 -2.87 11.29
CA ILE A 256 -9.02 -2.88 12.10
C ILE A 256 -9.35 -3.03 13.58
N HIS A 257 -10.33 -2.29 14.08
CA HIS A 257 -10.75 -2.38 15.50
C HIS A 257 -11.19 -3.79 15.85
N SER A 258 -12.08 -4.39 15.07
CA SER A 258 -12.55 -5.76 15.29
C SER A 258 -11.40 -6.77 15.29
N SER A 259 -10.45 -6.62 14.36
CA SER A 259 -9.26 -7.46 14.30
C SER A 259 -8.38 -7.30 15.54
N LEU A 260 -8.19 -6.08 16.03
CA LEU A 260 -7.43 -5.77 17.23
C LEU A 260 -8.07 -6.41 18.47
N ILE A 261 -9.36 -6.21 18.70
CA ILE A 261 -10.09 -6.76 19.86
C ILE A 261 -10.05 -8.29 19.84
N ASN A 262 -10.34 -8.92 18.70
CA ASN A 262 -10.33 -10.37 18.55
C ASN A 262 -8.93 -11.00 18.76
N SER A 263 -7.87 -10.30 18.35
CA SER A 263 -6.50 -10.83 18.44
C SER A 263 -5.86 -10.61 19.82
N THR A 264 -6.22 -9.54 20.51
CA THR A 264 -5.57 -9.13 21.77
C THR A 264 -6.36 -9.48 23.01
N ASN A 265 -7.66 -9.70 22.88
CA ASN A 265 -8.61 -9.77 23.98
C ASN A 265 -8.48 -8.57 24.95
N ALA A 266 -8.12 -7.39 24.41
CA ALA A 266 -8.04 -6.15 25.14
C ALA A 266 -9.47 -5.63 25.47
N TYR A 267 -9.56 -4.74 26.45
CA TYR A 267 -10.83 -4.07 26.73
C TYR A 267 -11.23 -3.22 25.52
N ASP A 268 -12.40 -3.49 24.99
CA ASP A 268 -12.97 -2.75 23.87
C ASP A 268 -13.52 -1.42 24.37
N ARG A 269 -12.92 -0.33 23.95
CA ARG A 269 -13.39 1.02 24.28
C ARG A 269 -14.24 1.64 23.18
N GLY A 270 -14.20 1.07 21.99
CA GLY A 270 -15.03 1.48 20.85
C GLY A 270 -14.29 2.25 19.76
N ILE A 271 -15.13 2.69 18.83
CA ILE A 271 -14.73 3.46 17.64
C ILE A 271 -15.42 4.82 17.72
N PHE A 272 -14.66 5.89 17.48
CA PHE A 272 -15.14 7.26 17.63
C PHE A 272 -14.81 8.10 16.40
N ASP A 273 -15.66 9.07 16.10
CA ASP A 273 -15.34 10.15 15.20
C ASP A 273 -14.68 11.30 15.96
N GLU A 274 -13.57 11.81 15.41
CA GLU A 274 -12.80 12.90 16.02
C GLU A 274 -12.17 13.83 14.98
N THR A 275 -11.89 15.07 15.40
CA THR A 275 -11.34 16.12 14.54
C THR A 275 -9.81 16.13 14.48
N PHE A 276 -9.14 15.01 14.74
CA PHE A 276 -7.68 14.94 14.70
C PHE A 276 -7.12 15.43 13.36
N ALA A 277 -6.16 16.33 13.41
CA ALA A 277 -5.61 16.99 12.22
C ALA A 277 -5.10 15.95 11.19
N VAL A 278 -4.37 14.92 11.63
CA VAL A 278 -3.87 13.87 10.72
C VAL A 278 -4.97 13.09 10.01
N LEU A 279 -6.19 13.03 10.55
CA LEU A 279 -7.34 12.40 9.92
C LEU A 279 -8.14 13.36 9.04
N ARG A 280 -8.28 14.62 9.47
CA ARG A 280 -8.99 15.67 8.74
C ARG A 280 -8.25 16.08 7.48
N GLU A 281 -6.92 16.19 7.59
CA GLU A 281 -6.04 16.73 6.56
C GLU A 281 -5.59 15.71 5.51
N THR A 282 -5.86 14.41 5.71
CA THR A 282 -5.59 13.36 4.70
C THR A 282 -6.70 13.27 3.67
N ALA A 283 -6.33 13.06 2.41
CA ALA A 283 -7.26 13.01 1.28
C ALA A 283 -7.85 11.60 1.01
N MET A 284 -7.37 10.58 1.70
CA MET A 284 -7.78 9.18 1.57
C MET A 284 -8.50 8.70 2.85
N PRO A 285 -9.14 7.51 2.84
CA PRO A 285 -9.63 6.84 4.04
C PRO A 285 -8.54 6.76 5.13
N ALA A 286 -8.87 7.22 6.35
CA ALA A 286 -7.88 7.40 7.40
C ALA A 286 -8.41 6.98 8.77
N VAL A 287 -7.54 6.35 9.57
CA VAL A 287 -7.81 5.98 10.96
C VAL A 287 -6.61 6.31 11.86
N LEU A 288 -6.90 6.56 13.14
CA LEU A 288 -5.91 6.63 14.21
C LEU A 288 -6.24 5.53 15.24
N LEU A 289 -5.23 4.77 15.57
CA LEU A 289 -5.32 3.64 16.48
C LEU A 289 -4.66 3.98 17.81
N GLU A 290 -5.38 3.83 18.90
CA GLU A 290 -4.86 3.89 20.26
C GLU A 290 -4.80 2.47 20.82
N LEU A 291 -3.61 1.86 20.75
CA LEU A 291 -3.40 0.43 20.93
C LEU A 291 -3.28 -0.04 22.39
N GLY A 292 -3.66 0.82 23.34
CA GLY A 292 -3.64 0.59 24.78
C GLY A 292 -3.14 1.82 25.54
N PHE A 293 -3.29 1.85 26.85
CA PHE A 293 -2.97 3.00 27.70
C PHE A 293 -1.60 2.85 28.36
N MET A 294 -0.65 3.69 27.99
CA MET A 294 0.69 3.74 28.62
C MET A 294 0.63 4.14 30.11
N SER A 295 -0.39 4.91 30.49
CA SER A 295 -0.66 5.30 31.88
C SER A 295 -1.13 4.14 32.78
N ASN A 296 -1.53 3.02 32.21
CA ASN A 296 -1.88 1.79 32.92
C ASN A 296 -0.67 0.88 33.01
N ALA A 297 -0.18 0.62 34.22
CA ALA A 297 1.04 -0.17 34.44
C ALA A 297 0.98 -1.59 33.86
N THR A 298 -0.19 -2.24 33.90
CA THR A 298 -0.37 -3.59 33.35
C THR A 298 -0.35 -3.56 31.81
N GLU A 299 -0.97 -2.57 31.16
CA GLU A 299 -0.90 -2.41 29.72
C GLU A 299 0.50 -2.01 29.28
N LEU A 300 1.14 -1.02 29.93
CA LEU A 300 2.49 -0.61 29.63
C LEU A 300 3.46 -1.80 29.64
N ALA A 301 3.35 -2.67 30.64
CA ALA A 301 4.18 -3.87 30.73
C ALA A 301 4.00 -4.80 29.51
N LYS A 302 2.80 -4.91 28.94
CA LYS A 302 2.54 -5.68 27.70
C LYS A 302 3.02 -4.92 26.46
N LEU A 303 2.66 -3.64 26.33
CA LEU A 303 3.02 -2.77 25.19
C LEU A 303 4.53 -2.67 24.98
N ALA A 304 5.30 -2.77 26.05
CA ALA A 304 6.76 -2.75 26.00
C ALA A 304 7.38 -4.07 25.48
N THR A 305 6.61 -5.16 25.39
CA THR A 305 7.13 -6.47 24.94
C THR A 305 7.04 -6.64 23.44
N ASP A 306 8.07 -7.23 22.85
CA ASP A 306 8.11 -7.54 21.42
C ASP A 306 7.00 -8.52 21.01
N SER A 307 6.67 -9.49 21.86
CA SER A 307 5.58 -10.45 21.62
C SER A 307 4.22 -9.81 21.48
N TYR A 308 3.86 -8.87 22.36
CA TYR A 308 2.57 -8.21 22.27
C TYR A 308 2.51 -7.21 21.09
N GLN A 309 3.62 -6.52 20.80
CA GLN A 309 3.76 -5.68 19.60
C GLN A 309 3.59 -6.48 18.31
N ASN A 310 4.05 -7.75 18.26
CA ASN A 310 3.81 -8.64 17.11
C ASN A 310 2.32 -8.98 16.97
N ILE A 311 1.60 -9.23 18.08
CA ILE A 311 0.15 -9.49 18.06
C ILE A 311 -0.60 -8.24 17.54
N LEU A 312 -0.27 -7.06 18.06
CA LEU A 312 -0.86 -5.79 17.60
C LEU A 312 -0.61 -5.56 16.10
N ALA A 313 0.63 -5.73 15.66
CA ALA A 313 1.00 -5.53 14.27
C ALA A 313 0.28 -6.50 13.33
N GLN A 314 0.18 -7.78 13.72
CA GLN A 314 -0.56 -8.77 12.93
C GLN A 314 -2.06 -8.44 12.88
N ALA A 315 -2.64 -7.97 13.98
CA ALA A 315 -4.03 -7.58 14.05
C ALA A 315 -4.34 -6.36 13.16
N VAL A 316 -3.49 -5.33 13.19
CA VAL A 316 -3.61 -4.16 12.30
C VAL A 316 -3.52 -4.58 10.83
N ALA A 317 -2.57 -5.45 10.48
CA ALA A 317 -2.36 -5.90 9.11
C ALA A 317 -3.42 -6.91 8.60
N ASN A 318 -4.26 -7.44 9.46
CA ASN A 318 -5.37 -8.35 9.10
C ASN A 318 -6.71 -7.62 8.96
N GLY A 319 -6.89 -6.50 9.60
CA GLY A 319 -8.09 -5.64 9.51
C GLY A 319 -8.10 -4.78 8.28
#